data_45995f19c86f6b330b59a06f7bf1aad8
#
_entry.id   45995f19c86f6b330b59a06f7bf1aad8
#
_cell.length_a   1.000
_cell.length_b   1.000
_cell.length_c   1.000
_cell.angle_alpha   90.00
_cell.angle_beta   90.00
_cell.angle_gamma   90.00
#
_symmetry.space_group_name_H-M   'P 1'
#
loop_
_entity.id
_entity.type
_entity.pdbx_description
1 polymer ?
#
loop_
_entity_poly.entity_id
_entity_poly.type
_entity_poly.pdbx_seq_one_letter_code
_entity_poly.pdbx_strand_id
1 'polypeptide(L)'
;MQVGIVLLCLAYVISQFFRNFLAVLSEQLYLDIGATSDDLAFAMGLWFLTFSLMQIPVGTALDKVGPKLTSSVIFLLGGAGGSMIFAFATTPLHITLSMGLIGVGCSPVLMGSYYIFARMYDPKFFASLAAIMIGVGSFGNLAGAAPLAFATDLFGWRSTMLALALISLIIAVGLFLFVENPKISEDINRGSFLDLLKIRNLWFILPLVLIHYAPVAGLSLIHISEPTRPY
;
A
#
# COMPACT_ATOMS: atom_id res chain seq x y z
N MET A 1 5.57 -8.12 -20.76
CA MET A 1 4.77 -8.88 -19.77
C MET A 1 5.57 -9.27 -18.52
N GLN A 2 6.71 -9.94 -18.60
CA GLN A 2 7.53 -10.30 -17.41
C GLN A 2 8.00 -9.08 -16.59
N VAL A 3 8.48 -8.02 -17.25
CA VAL A 3 8.90 -6.77 -16.58
C VAL A 3 7.75 -6.12 -15.81
N GLY A 4 6.52 -6.12 -16.37
CA GLY A 4 5.35 -5.58 -15.71
C GLY A 4 5.02 -6.30 -14.39
N ILE A 5 5.16 -7.63 -14.33
CA ILE A 5 4.96 -8.41 -13.10
C ILE A 5 6.00 -8.04 -12.04
N VAL A 6 7.27 -7.97 -12.44
CA VAL A 6 8.34 -7.58 -11.51
C VAL A 6 8.08 -6.20 -10.92
N LEU A 7 7.65 -5.24 -11.73
CA LEU A 7 7.30 -3.90 -11.27
C LEU A 7 6.08 -3.88 -10.34
N LEU A 8 5.08 -4.72 -10.61
CA LEU A 8 3.93 -4.89 -9.70
C LEU A 8 4.38 -5.48 -8.36
N CYS A 9 5.28 -6.47 -8.38
CA CYS A 9 5.87 -7.03 -7.15
C CYS A 9 6.66 -5.96 -6.38
N LEU A 10 7.49 -5.16 -7.05
CA LEU A 10 8.24 -4.07 -6.43
C LEU A 10 7.31 -3.00 -5.86
N ALA A 11 6.26 -2.60 -6.58
CA ALA A 11 5.25 -1.70 -6.06
C ALA A 11 4.57 -2.25 -4.80
N TYR A 12 4.32 -3.57 -4.75
CA TYR A 12 3.74 -4.21 -3.59
C TYR A 12 4.72 -4.29 -2.41
N VAL A 13 6.02 -4.51 -2.66
CA VAL A 13 7.08 -4.40 -1.65
C VAL A 13 7.05 -3.01 -1.00
N ILE A 14 7.02 -1.96 -1.81
CA ILE A 14 6.93 -0.57 -1.30
C ILE A 14 5.62 -0.32 -0.56
N SER A 15 4.50 -0.85 -1.04
CA SER A 15 3.21 -0.74 -0.34
C SER A 15 3.22 -1.41 1.04
N GLN A 16 3.85 -2.58 1.15
CA GLN A 16 4.01 -3.28 2.43
C GLN A 16 5.02 -2.58 3.35
N PHE A 17 6.07 -1.99 2.80
CA PHE A 17 7.00 -1.14 3.54
C PHE A 17 6.27 0.04 4.19
N PHE A 18 5.44 0.77 3.45
CA PHE A 18 4.67 1.90 3.97
C PHE A 18 3.60 1.53 5.02
N ARG A 19 3.37 0.28 5.26
CA ARG A 19 2.47 -0.18 6.32
C ARG A 19 3.13 -0.18 7.70
N ASN A 20 4.45 -0.33 7.78
CA ASN A 20 5.15 -0.57 9.04
C ASN A 20 6.26 0.45 9.36
N PHE A 21 6.71 1.24 8.39
CA PHE A 21 7.89 2.10 8.52
C PHE A 21 7.75 3.21 9.58
N LEU A 22 6.53 3.68 9.84
CA LEU A 22 6.28 4.83 10.68
C LEU A 22 6.71 4.60 12.15
N ALA A 23 6.55 3.37 12.63
CA ALA A 23 6.97 2.99 13.99
C ALA A 23 8.48 3.14 14.20
N VAL A 24 9.29 2.84 13.18
CA VAL A 24 10.76 2.95 13.24
C VAL A 24 11.21 4.40 13.31
N LEU A 25 10.45 5.31 12.72
CA LEU A 25 10.77 6.75 12.69
C LEU A 25 10.26 7.53 13.91
N SER A 26 9.54 6.89 14.82
CA SER A 26 8.82 7.58 15.90
C SER A 26 9.71 8.47 16.76
N GLU A 27 10.88 7.99 17.20
CA GLU A 27 11.81 8.76 18.01
C GLU A 27 12.40 9.95 17.24
N GLN A 28 12.83 9.73 16.00
CA GLN A 28 13.41 10.78 15.17
C GLN A 28 12.39 11.88 14.84
N LEU A 29 11.14 11.50 14.57
CA LEU A 29 10.04 12.45 14.31
C LEU A 29 9.65 13.23 15.57
N TYR A 30 9.69 12.59 16.73
CA TYR A 30 9.45 13.27 18.00
C TYR A 30 10.53 14.34 18.26
N LEU A 31 11.80 13.98 18.11
CA LEU A 31 12.93 14.89 18.36
C LEU A 31 13.01 16.06 17.39
N ASP A 32 12.65 15.84 16.14
CA ASP A 32 12.86 16.80 15.05
C ASP A 32 11.65 17.74 14.81
N ILE A 33 10.44 17.21 14.89
CA ILE A 33 9.21 17.96 14.58
C ILE A 33 8.16 17.90 15.69
N GLY A 34 8.47 17.28 16.84
CA GLY A 34 7.58 17.17 17.98
C GLY A 34 6.38 16.24 17.76
N ALA A 35 6.47 15.29 16.82
CA ALA A 35 5.38 14.35 16.55
C ALA A 35 5.22 13.35 17.70
N THR A 36 4.09 13.42 18.39
CA THR A 36 3.78 12.53 19.51
C THR A 36 3.32 11.14 19.04
N SER A 37 3.29 10.17 19.95
CA SER A 37 2.76 8.84 19.65
C SER A 37 1.30 8.89 19.18
N ASP A 38 0.51 9.82 19.72
CA ASP A 38 -0.90 10.03 19.32
C ASP A 38 -1.01 10.57 17.88
N ASP A 39 -0.12 11.51 17.50
CA ASP A 39 -0.05 12.03 16.13
C ASP A 39 0.29 10.92 15.14
N LEU A 40 1.25 10.05 15.49
CA LEU A 40 1.66 8.94 14.64
C LEU A 40 0.59 7.85 14.56
N ALA A 41 -0.11 7.56 15.65
CA ALA A 41 -1.23 6.64 15.67
C ALA A 41 -2.39 7.17 14.79
N PHE A 42 -2.69 8.46 14.86
CA PHE A 42 -3.69 9.11 14.02
C PHE A 42 -3.27 9.08 12.54
N ALA A 43 -2.02 9.38 12.23
CA ALA A 43 -1.48 9.32 10.87
C ALA A 43 -1.59 7.91 10.27
N MET A 44 -1.28 6.87 11.06
CA MET A 44 -1.44 5.48 10.64
C MET A 44 -2.92 5.11 10.48
N GLY A 45 -3.78 5.57 11.37
CA GLY A 45 -5.23 5.40 11.24
C GLY A 45 -5.77 6.02 9.95
N LEU A 46 -5.29 7.21 9.58
CA LEU A 46 -5.65 7.87 8.33
C LEU A 46 -5.14 7.10 7.10
N TRP A 47 -3.94 6.50 7.18
CA TRP A 47 -3.44 5.62 6.13
C TRP A 47 -4.39 4.45 5.86
N PHE A 48 -4.81 3.73 6.91
CA PHE A 48 -5.76 2.61 6.78
C PHE A 48 -7.13 3.06 6.29
N LEU A 49 -7.61 4.20 6.77
CA LEU A 49 -8.89 4.77 6.37
C LEU A 49 -8.91 5.11 4.87
N THR A 50 -7.92 5.87 4.40
CA THR A 50 -7.83 6.26 2.99
C THR A 50 -7.59 5.07 2.08
N PHE A 51 -6.73 4.13 2.48
CA PHE A 51 -6.52 2.86 1.79
C PHE A 51 -7.83 2.09 1.61
N SER A 52 -8.63 1.97 2.69
CA SER A 52 -9.90 1.23 2.66
C SER A 52 -10.97 1.94 1.83
N LEU A 53 -11.12 3.25 1.98
CA LEU A 53 -12.09 4.05 1.22
C LEU A 53 -11.78 4.01 -0.29
N MET A 54 -10.50 3.97 -0.66
CA MET A 54 -10.07 3.91 -2.05
C MET A 54 -10.33 2.56 -2.73
N GLN A 55 -10.66 1.48 -2.00
CA GLN A 55 -10.91 0.17 -2.63
C GLN A 55 -12.08 0.23 -3.63
N ILE A 56 -13.15 0.98 -3.31
CA ILE A 56 -14.32 1.10 -4.19
C ILE A 56 -14.00 1.94 -5.45
N PRO A 57 -13.46 3.19 -5.35
CA PRO A 57 -13.07 3.95 -6.52
C PRO A 57 -12.02 3.24 -7.38
N VAL A 58 -11.03 2.60 -6.75
CA VAL A 58 -10.00 1.83 -7.47
C VAL A 58 -10.60 0.66 -8.23
N GLY A 59 -11.50 -0.11 -7.61
CA GLY A 59 -12.19 -1.20 -8.29
C GLY A 59 -12.92 -0.71 -9.55
N THR A 60 -13.66 0.39 -9.44
CA THR A 60 -14.35 0.99 -10.59
C THR A 60 -13.39 1.56 -11.65
N ALA A 61 -12.26 2.12 -11.23
CA ALA A 61 -11.23 2.62 -12.14
C ALA A 61 -10.53 1.48 -12.89
N LEU A 62 -10.24 0.35 -12.21
CA LEU A 62 -9.69 -0.84 -12.85
C LEU A 62 -10.58 -1.37 -13.97
N ASP A 63 -11.91 -1.35 -13.78
CA ASP A 63 -12.88 -1.81 -14.78
C ASP A 63 -13.10 -0.82 -15.92
N LYS A 64 -13.00 0.50 -15.69
CA LYS A 64 -13.29 1.53 -16.68
C LYS A 64 -12.05 2.03 -17.42
N VAL A 65 -10.97 2.23 -16.70
CA VAL A 65 -9.72 2.86 -17.18
C VAL A 65 -8.64 1.80 -17.43
N GLY A 66 -8.70 0.72 -16.66
CA GLY A 66 -7.73 -0.38 -16.70
C GLY A 66 -6.61 -0.27 -15.68
N PRO A 67 -5.92 -1.39 -15.42
CA PRO A 67 -4.93 -1.47 -14.35
C PRO A 67 -3.67 -0.64 -14.60
N LYS A 68 -3.27 -0.45 -15.85
CA LYS A 68 -2.07 0.33 -16.21
C LYS A 68 -2.14 1.76 -15.66
N LEU A 69 -3.14 2.53 -16.10
CA LEU A 69 -3.30 3.93 -15.68
C LEU A 69 -3.71 4.02 -14.21
N THR A 70 -4.62 3.19 -13.76
CA THR A 70 -5.11 3.23 -12.38
C THR A 70 -3.96 3.00 -11.39
N SER A 71 -3.17 1.94 -11.59
CA SER A 71 -2.08 1.63 -10.66
C SER A 71 -0.94 2.63 -10.76
N SER A 72 -0.52 3.02 -11.97
CA SER A 72 0.61 3.93 -12.13
C SER A 72 0.32 5.34 -11.63
N VAL A 73 -0.83 5.92 -11.98
CA VAL A 73 -1.17 7.32 -11.62
C VAL A 73 -1.45 7.45 -10.13
N ILE A 74 -2.25 6.53 -9.57
CA ILE A 74 -2.58 6.60 -8.13
C ILE A 74 -1.34 6.32 -7.28
N PHE A 75 -0.48 5.36 -7.68
CA PHE A 75 0.77 5.09 -6.97
C PHE A 75 1.79 6.23 -7.13
N LEU A 76 1.83 6.90 -8.28
CA LEU A 76 2.64 8.10 -8.49
C LEU A 76 2.24 9.22 -7.54
N LEU A 77 0.96 9.59 -7.56
CA LEU A 77 0.46 10.72 -6.78
C LEU A 77 0.49 10.43 -5.27
N GLY A 78 0.04 9.24 -4.88
CA GLY A 78 -0.06 8.86 -3.48
C GLY A 78 1.25 8.30 -2.92
N GLY A 79 1.86 7.32 -3.55
CA GLY A 79 3.09 6.70 -3.08
C GLY A 79 4.30 7.63 -3.15
N ALA A 80 4.65 8.09 -4.35
CA ALA A 80 5.79 8.98 -4.54
C ALA A 80 5.51 10.40 -4.01
N GLY A 81 4.36 10.99 -4.34
CA GLY A 81 3.97 12.33 -3.88
C GLY A 81 3.81 12.39 -2.36
N GLY A 82 3.15 11.39 -1.76
CA GLY A 82 3.02 11.30 -0.30
C GLY A 82 4.38 11.18 0.39
N SER A 83 5.27 10.32 -0.10
CA SER A 83 6.62 10.18 0.47
C SER A 83 7.45 11.46 0.34
N MET A 84 7.23 12.23 -0.72
CA MET A 84 7.87 13.53 -0.90
C MET A 84 7.37 14.55 0.13
N ILE A 85 6.07 14.63 0.36
CA ILE A 85 5.47 15.48 1.41
C ILE A 85 6.02 15.06 2.78
N PHE A 86 6.12 13.74 3.04
CA PHE A 86 6.70 13.23 4.28
C PHE A 86 8.13 13.72 4.48
N ALA A 87 8.99 13.63 3.46
CA ALA A 87 10.39 14.04 3.54
C ALA A 87 10.56 15.53 3.89
N PHE A 88 9.64 16.39 3.43
CA PHE A 88 9.65 17.83 3.71
C PHE A 88 8.76 18.23 4.90
N ALA A 89 8.31 17.27 5.70
CA ALA A 89 7.46 17.55 6.85
C ALA A 89 8.20 18.40 7.90
N THR A 90 7.52 19.44 8.37
CA THR A 90 7.97 20.36 9.44
C THR A 90 7.03 20.36 10.64
N THR A 91 5.88 19.69 10.53
CA THR A 91 4.87 19.57 11.57
C THR A 91 4.25 18.16 11.56
N PRO A 92 3.68 17.69 12.67
CA PRO A 92 2.96 16.41 12.70
C PRO A 92 1.81 16.32 11.70
N LEU A 93 1.16 17.45 11.39
CA LEU A 93 0.10 17.51 10.38
C LEU A 93 0.59 17.12 8.99
N HIS A 94 1.81 17.53 8.60
CA HIS A 94 2.38 17.12 7.31
C HIS A 94 2.58 15.60 7.25
N ILE A 95 3.00 14.97 8.35
CA ILE A 95 3.11 13.51 8.45
C ILE A 95 1.73 12.86 8.25
N THR A 96 0.71 13.36 8.94
CA THR A 96 -0.66 12.85 8.85
C THR A 96 -1.21 12.93 7.41
N LEU A 97 -1.07 14.09 6.77
CA LEU A 97 -1.53 14.27 5.37
C LEU A 97 -0.77 13.38 4.39
N SER A 98 0.53 13.28 4.57
CA SER A 98 1.39 12.40 3.78
C SER A 98 0.98 10.94 3.91
N MET A 99 0.74 10.46 5.14
CA MET A 99 0.29 9.09 5.40
C MET A 99 -1.06 8.80 4.75
N GLY A 100 -2.02 9.74 4.84
CA GLY A 100 -3.28 9.63 4.11
C GLY A 100 -3.09 9.49 2.61
N LEU A 101 -2.18 10.29 2.03
CA LEU A 101 -1.90 10.24 0.60
C LEU A 101 -1.16 8.95 0.19
N ILE A 102 -0.22 8.47 1.01
CA ILE A 102 0.45 7.18 0.79
C ILE A 102 -0.57 6.03 0.84
N GLY A 103 -1.55 6.07 1.75
CA GLY A 103 -2.64 5.10 1.81
C GLY A 103 -3.45 5.04 0.51
N VAL A 104 -3.79 6.20 -0.06
CA VAL A 104 -4.40 6.29 -1.40
C VAL A 104 -3.49 5.64 -2.44
N GLY A 105 -2.18 5.97 -2.45
CA GLY A 105 -1.21 5.45 -3.41
C GLY A 105 -1.04 3.94 -3.39
N CYS A 106 -1.07 3.36 -2.20
CA CYS A 106 -0.91 1.90 -2.01
C CYS A 106 -2.15 1.09 -2.39
N SER A 107 -3.33 1.71 -2.45
CA SER A 107 -4.62 1.03 -2.62
C SER A 107 -4.76 0.22 -3.92
N PRO A 108 -4.28 0.66 -5.11
CA PRO A 108 -4.48 -0.08 -6.35
C PRO A 108 -3.48 -1.21 -6.59
N VAL A 109 -2.38 -1.26 -5.82
CA VAL A 109 -1.23 -2.11 -6.15
C VAL A 109 -1.59 -3.59 -6.14
N LEU A 110 -2.13 -4.10 -5.04
CA LEU A 110 -2.50 -5.51 -4.93
C LEU A 110 -3.71 -5.84 -5.79
N MET A 111 -4.75 -5.00 -5.73
CA MET A 111 -5.98 -5.20 -6.48
C MET A 111 -5.73 -5.16 -8.00
N GLY A 112 -4.93 -4.20 -8.49
CA GLY A 112 -4.52 -4.10 -9.89
C GLY A 112 -3.71 -5.31 -10.34
N SER A 113 -2.82 -5.82 -9.48
CA SER A 113 -2.05 -7.04 -9.77
C SER A 113 -2.95 -8.25 -9.94
N TYR A 114 -3.88 -8.48 -9.01
CA TYR A 114 -4.83 -9.59 -9.09
C TYR A 114 -5.78 -9.45 -10.28
N TYR A 115 -6.18 -8.24 -10.62
CA TYR A 115 -6.97 -7.96 -11.81
C TYR A 115 -6.26 -8.39 -13.10
N ILE A 116 -4.95 -8.10 -13.21
CA ILE A 116 -4.11 -8.53 -14.33
C ILE A 116 -3.95 -10.04 -14.33
N PHE A 117 -3.65 -10.66 -13.17
CA PHE A 117 -3.44 -12.10 -13.08
C PHE A 117 -4.69 -12.87 -13.48
N ALA A 118 -5.87 -12.44 -13.05
CA ALA A 118 -7.13 -13.10 -13.35
C ALA A 118 -7.53 -13.02 -14.83
N ARG A 119 -7.06 -11.99 -15.56
CA ARG A 119 -7.49 -11.73 -16.96
C ARG A 119 -6.45 -12.04 -18.02
N MET A 120 -5.17 -12.05 -17.65
CA MET A 120 -4.08 -12.24 -18.62
C MET A 120 -3.37 -13.59 -18.50
N TYR A 121 -3.65 -14.34 -17.43
CA TYR A 121 -3.02 -15.63 -17.17
C TYR A 121 -4.07 -16.75 -17.06
N ASP A 122 -3.66 -17.97 -17.37
CA ASP A 122 -4.48 -19.16 -17.17
C ASP A 122 -4.87 -19.28 -15.69
N PRO A 123 -6.16 -19.53 -15.35
CA PRO A 123 -6.64 -19.64 -13.98
C PRO A 123 -5.82 -20.58 -13.08
N LYS A 124 -5.19 -21.62 -13.64
CA LYS A 124 -4.32 -22.54 -12.89
C LYS A 124 -3.10 -21.87 -12.28
N PHE A 125 -2.62 -20.75 -12.85
CA PHE A 125 -1.46 -20.02 -12.34
C PHE A 125 -1.83 -18.91 -11.35
N PHE A 126 -3.11 -18.55 -11.23
CA PHE A 126 -3.55 -17.44 -10.39
C PHE A 126 -3.10 -17.59 -8.93
N ALA A 127 -3.32 -18.77 -8.32
CA ALA A 127 -2.93 -19.02 -6.95
C ALA A 127 -1.40 -18.91 -6.73
N SER A 128 -0.60 -19.41 -7.69
CA SER A 128 0.86 -19.32 -7.63
C SER A 128 1.35 -17.89 -7.78
N LEU A 129 0.80 -17.12 -8.71
CA LEU A 129 1.13 -15.70 -8.89
C LEU A 129 0.75 -14.86 -7.67
N ALA A 130 -0.42 -15.13 -7.09
CA ALA A 130 -0.87 -14.48 -5.86
C ALA A 130 0.04 -14.81 -4.67
N ALA A 131 0.45 -16.07 -4.53
CA ALA A 131 1.37 -16.49 -3.48
C ALA A 131 2.76 -15.85 -3.63
N ILE A 132 3.31 -15.78 -4.85
CA ILE A 132 4.57 -15.08 -5.14
C ILE A 132 4.44 -13.59 -4.79
N MET A 133 3.34 -12.95 -5.19
CA MET A 133 3.09 -11.54 -4.90
C MET A 133 3.11 -11.26 -3.40
N ILE A 134 2.39 -12.06 -2.61
CA ILE A 134 2.35 -11.92 -1.14
C ILE A 134 3.72 -12.23 -0.52
N GLY A 135 4.37 -13.32 -0.95
CA GLY A 135 5.69 -13.71 -0.46
C GLY A 135 6.75 -12.65 -0.70
N VAL A 136 6.81 -12.11 -1.93
CA VAL A 136 7.72 -11.00 -2.27
C VAL A 136 7.36 -9.73 -1.51
N GLY A 137 6.07 -9.44 -1.34
CA GLY A 137 5.60 -8.29 -0.54
C GLY A 137 6.10 -8.33 0.90
N SER A 138 6.27 -9.51 1.49
CA SER A 138 6.78 -9.65 2.86
C SER A 138 8.19 -9.08 3.05
N PHE A 139 9.01 -9.01 2.00
CA PHE A 139 10.29 -8.30 2.05
C PHE A 139 10.12 -6.80 2.31
N GLY A 140 8.98 -6.20 1.91
CA GLY A 140 8.66 -4.81 2.22
C GLY A 140 8.49 -4.59 3.73
N ASN A 141 7.79 -5.49 4.42
CA ASN A 141 7.64 -5.42 5.87
C ASN A 141 9.01 -5.56 6.57
N LEU A 142 9.86 -6.47 6.09
CA LEU A 142 11.21 -6.67 6.64
C LEU A 142 12.09 -5.43 6.39
N ALA A 143 12.02 -4.84 5.20
CA ALA A 143 12.78 -3.63 4.84
C ALA A 143 12.35 -2.42 5.65
N GLY A 144 11.07 -2.33 6.03
CA GLY A 144 10.51 -1.29 6.89
C GLY A 144 10.90 -1.39 8.37
N ALA A 145 11.71 -2.37 8.76
CA ALA A 145 12.20 -2.57 10.13
C ALA A 145 13.70 -2.22 10.24
N ALA A 146 14.56 -3.18 10.52
CA ALA A 146 15.99 -2.95 10.75
C ALA A 146 16.74 -2.27 9.58
N PRO A 147 16.51 -2.60 8.30
CA PRO A 147 17.16 -1.89 7.20
C PRO A 147 16.80 -0.41 7.14
N LEU A 148 15.56 -0.06 7.44
CA LEU A 148 15.12 1.33 7.53
C LEU A 148 15.83 2.06 8.68
N ALA A 149 15.85 1.47 9.89
CA ALA A 149 16.54 2.04 11.04
C ALA A 149 18.00 2.36 10.70
N PHE A 150 18.73 1.39 10.13
CA PHE A 150 20.11 1.58 9.69
C PHE A 150 20.25 2.70 8.64
N ALA A 151 19.35 2.77 7.66
CA ALA A 151 19.39 3.82 6.66
C ALA A 151 19.13 5.21 7.24
N THR A 152 18.19 5.31 8.20
CA THR A 152 17.86 6.60 8.83
C THR A 152 18.92 7.06 9.81
N ASP A 153 19.66 6.15 10.44
CA ASP A 153 20.81 6.48 11.29
C ASP A 153 22.01 7.03 10.47
N LEU A 154 22.20 6.51 9.26
CA LEU A 154 23.30 6.95 8.38
C LEU A 154 22.99 8.22 7.61
N PHE A 155 21.79 8.33 7.05
CA PHE A 155 21.44 9.37 6.08
C PHE A 155 20.39 10.37 6.61
N GLY A 156 19.81 10.08 7.77
CA GLY A 156 18.65 10.80 8.30
C GLY A 156 17.35 10.40 7.64
N TRP A 157 16.26 10.57 8.36
CA TRP A 157 14.93 10.14 7.90
C TRP A 157 14.43 10.90 6.67
N ARG A 158 14.75 12.20 6.54
CA ARG A 158 14.35 13.00 5.37
C ARG A 158 14.97 12.49 4.08
N SER A 159 16.28 12.25 4.07
CA SER A 159 17.00 11.73 2.90
C SER A 159 16.52 10.33 2.52
N THR A 160 16.26 9.50 3.52
CA THR A 160 15.71 8.15 3.33
C THR A 160 14.32 8.20 2.70
N MET A 161 13.45 9.10 3.16
CA MET A 161 12.12 9.28 2.58
C MET A 161 12.15 9.88 1.17
N LEU A 162 13.11 10.77 0.86
CA LEU A 162 13.35 11.24 -0.50
C LEU A 162 13.79 10.12 -1.43
N ALA A 163 14.69 9.24 -0.97
CA ALA A 163 15.09 8.06 -1.74
C ALA A 163 13.90 7.13 -2.02
N LEU A 164 13.03 6.91 -1.03
CA LEU A 164 11.79 6.13 -1.19
C LEU A 164 10.80 6.80 -2.15
N ALA A 165 10.69 8.13 -2.11
CA ALA A 165 9.88 8.87 -3.07
C ALA A 165 10.40 8.69 -4.50
N LEU A 166 11.73 8.75 -4.71
CA LEU A 166 12.36 8.52 -6.00
C LEU A 166 12.17 7.08 -6.49
N ILE A 167 12.36 6.10 -5.62
CA ILE A 167 12.10 4.68 -5.94
C ILE A 167 10.64 4.48 -6.35
N SER A 168 9.70 5.05 -5.59
CA SER A 168 8.27 4.98 -5.88
C SER A 168 7.92 5.65 -7.21
N LEU A 169 8.56 6.77 -7.53
CA LEU A 169 8.43 7.47 -8.82
C LEU A 169 8.91 6.57 -9.97
N ILE A 170 10.10 5.98 -9.86
CA ILE A 170 10.66 5.09 -10.88
C ILE A 170 9.73 3.89 -11.11
N ILE A 171 9.23 3.28 -10.03
CA ILE A 171 8.28 2.17 -10.12
C ILE A 171 6.97 2.62 -10.79
N ALA A 172 6.42 3.79 -10.43
CA ALA A 172 5.19 4.31 -11.01
C ALA A 172 5.33 4.56 -12.53
N VAL A 173 6.45 5.16 -12.94
CA VAL A 173 6.79 5.34 -14.37
C VAL A 173 6.97 3.98 -15.05
N GLY A 174 7.66 3.05 -14.41
CA GLY A 174 7.82 1.69 -14.91
C GLY A 174 6.46 0.98 -15.09
N LEU A 175 5.56 1.08 -14.12
CA LEU A 175 4.20 0.54 -14.24
C LEU A 175 3.47 1.14 -15.45
N PHE A 176 3.59 2.44 -15.64
CA PHE A 176 2.99 3.13 -16.80
C PHE A 176 3.58 2.64 -18.14
N LEU A 177 4.87 2.36 -18.20
CA LEU A 177 5.52 1.96 -19.46
C LEU A 177 5.33 0.46 -19.78
N PHE A 178 5.43 -0.41 -18.78
CA PHE A 178 5.57 -1.85 -18.98
C PHE A 178 4.35 -2.69 -18.57
N VAL A 179 3.38 -2.13 -17.85
CA VAL A 179 2.13 -2.83 -17.57
C VAL A 179 1.20 -2.68 -18.77
N GLU A 180 0.62 -3.79 -19.17
CA GLU A 180 -0.36 -3.85 -20.25
C GLU A 180 -1.77 -3.93 -19.68
N ASN A 181 -2.72 -3.28 -20.37
CA ASN A 181 -4.12 -3.44 -20.04
C ASN A 181 -4.64 -4.75 -20.65
N PRO A 182 -5.30 -5.61 -19.87
CA PRO A 182 -6.03 -6.74 -20.45
C PRO A 182 -7.10 -6.21 -21.40
N LYS A 183 -7.39 -6.98 -22.45
CA LYS A 183 -8.50 -6.66 -23.34
C LYS A 183 -9.80 -6.61 -22.53
N ILE A 184 -10.44 -5.46 -22.51
CA ILE A 184 -11.74 -5.29 -21.85
C ILE A 184 -12.75 -6.01 -22.76
N SER A 185 -13.31 -7.12 -22.30
CA SER A 185 -14.42 -7.75 -22.99
C SER A 185 -15.65 -6.85 -22.81
N GLU A 186 -16.21 -6.42 -23.93
CA GLU A 186 -17.41 -5.54 -23.98
C GLU A 186 -18.66 -6.18 -23.35
N ASP A 187 -18.66 -7.50 -23.20
CA ASP A 187 -19.78 -8.32 -22.71
C ASP A 187 -19.89 -8.49 -21.18
N ILE A 188 -19.06 -7.82 -20.40
CA ILE A 188 -19.21 -7.90 -18.94
C ILE A 188 -20.39 -7.00 -18.56
N ASN A 189 -21.52 -7.65 -18.29
CA ASN A 189 -22.65 -7.02 -17.61
C ASN A 189 -22.13 -6.41 -16.29
N ARG A 190 -21.90 -5.10 -16.30
CA ARG A 190 -21.27 -4.38 -15.17
C ARG A 190 -22.28 -4.34 -14.03
N GLY A 191 -22.25 -5.35 -13.17
CA GLY A 191 -23.05 -5.39 -11.95
C GLY A 191 -22.81 -4.15 -11.10
N SER A 192 -23.85 -3.63 -10.49
CA SER A 192 -23.71 -2.53 -9.52
C SER A 192 -23.11 -3.07 -8.22
N PHE A 193 -22.35 -2.21 -7.50
CA PHE A 193 -21.90 -2.51 -6.13
C PHE A 193 -23.07 -2.97 -5.23
N LEU A 194 -24.27 -2.39 -5.44
CA LEU A 194 -25.49 -2.78 -4.72
C LEU A 194 -25.93 -4.23 -5.01
N ASP A 195 -25.59 -4.77 -6.18
CA ASP A 195 -25.92 -6.16 -6.52
C ASP A 195 -25.04 -7.15 -5.76
N LEU A 196 -23.80 -6.77 -5.42
CA LEU A 196 -22.93 -7.55 -4.54
C LEU A 196 -23.53 -7.72 -3.14
N LEU A 197 -24.15 -6.66 -2.60
CA LEU A 197 -24.78 -6.70 -1.27
C LEU A 197 -25.99 -7.66 -1.20
N LYS A 198 -26.58 -8.01 -2.35
CA LYS A 198 -27.69 -8.97 -2.46
C LYS A 198 -27.20 -10.43 -2.40
N ILE A 199 -25.88 -10.66 -2.57
CA ILE A 199 -25.31 -12.01 -2.56
C ILE A 199 -25.24 -12.50 -1.11
N ARG A 200 -26.15 -13.42 -0.74
CA ARG A 200 -26.25 -13.97 0.62
C ARG A 200 -24.93 -14.56 1.14
N ASN A 201 -24.17 -15.22 0.27
CA ASN A 201 -22.90 -15.85 0.64
C ASN A 201 -21.82 -14.83 1.04
N LEU A 202 -21.88 -13.58 0.54
CA LEU A 202 -20.97 -12.52 0.93
C LEU A 202 -21.05 -12.20 2.42
N TRP A 203 -22.27 -12.21 2.98
CA TRP A 203 -22.50 -11.92 4.39
C TRP A 203 -21.96 -12.98 5.35
N PHE A 204 -21.79 -14.23 4.88
CA PHE A 204 -21.11 -15.28 5.65
C PHE A 204 -19.58 -15.19 5.57
N ILE A 205 -19.04 -14.69 4.45
CA ILE A 205 -17.60 -14.56 4.26
C ILE A 205 -17.07 -13.33 5.01
N LEU A 206 -17.82 -12.23 5.07
CA LEU A 206 -17.41 -10.98 5.72
C LEU A 206 -16.94 -11.15 7.17
N PRO A 207 -17.72 -11.81 8.09
CA PRO A 207 -17.25 -12.05 9.46
C PRO A 207 -16.00 -12.90 9.52
N LEU A 208 -15.86 -13.88 8.64
CA LEU A 208 -14.67 -14.75 8.59
C LEU A 208 -13.40 -13.97 8.23
N VAL A 209 -13.51 -13.05 7.27
CA VAL A 209 -12.42 -12.14 6.88
C VAL A 209 -12.10 -11.19 8.03
N LEU A 210 -13.09 -10.62 8.71
CA LEU A 210 -12.88 -9.72 9.85
C LEU A 210 -12.17 -10.44 11.01
N ILE A 211 -12.59 -11.65 11.36
CA ILE A 211 -11.98 -12.46 12.41
C ILE A 211 -10.54 -12.82 12.05
N HIS A 212 -10.26 -13.08 10.77
CA HIS A 212 -8.91 -13.41 10.33
C HIS A 212 -7.95 -12.21 10.39
N TYR A 213 -8.43 -11.02 9.99
CA TYR A 213 -7.57 -9.81 9.92
C TYR A 213 -7.50 -9.01 11.22
N ALA A 214 -8.50 -9.08 12.10
CA ALA A 214 -8.52 -8.32 13.35
C ALA A 214 -7.31 -8.61 14.27
N PRO A 215 -6.87 -9.87 14.49
CA PRO A 215 -5.69 -10.16 15.29
C PRO A 215 -4.40 -9.61 14.67
N VAL A 216 -4.27 -9.67 13.33
CA VAL A 216 -3.09 -9.17 12.62
C VAL A 216 -2.99 -7.64 12.76
N ALA A 217 -4.11 -6.93 12.62
CA ALA A 217 -4.16 -5.49 12.82
C ALA A 217 -3.92 -5.11 14.29
N GLY A 218 -4.49 -5.86 15.24
CA GLY A 218 -4.31 -5.63 16.68
C GLY A 218 -2.87 -5.83 17.14
N LEU A 219 -2.20 -6.87 16.69
CA LEU A 219 -0.78 -7.12 17.01
C LEU A 219 0.14 -6.05 16.42
N SER A 220 -0.17 -5.54 15.23
CA SER A 220 0.56 -4.44 14.62
C SER A 220 0.44 -3.14 15.44
N LEU A 221 -0.74 -2.86 15.99
CA LEU A 221 -0.98 -1.69 16.84
C LEU A 221 -0.33 -1.82 18.22
N ILE A 222 -0.32 -3.01 18.82
CA ILE A 222 0.31 -3.26 20.13
C ILE A 222 1.82 -3.07 20.04
N HIS A 223 2.46 -3.48 18.95
CA HIS A 223 3.90 -3.26 18.73
C HIS A 223 4.28 -1.77 18.61
N ILE A 224 3.35 -0.93 18.21
CA ILE A 224 3.54 0.54 18.12
C ILE A 224 3.35 1.20 19.48
N SER A 225 2.45 0.68 20.33
CA SER A 225 2.09 1.27 21.61
C SER A 225 2.98 0.84 22.79
N GLU A 226 3.76 -0.24 22.67
CA GLU A 226 4.75 -0.66 23.65
C GLU A 226 6.17 -0.60 23.07
N PRO A 227 6.86 0.55 23.15
CA PRO A 227 8.29 0.56 22.94
C PRO A 227 8.91 -0.24 24.08
N THR A 228 9.45 -1.42 23.73
CA THR A 228 10.36 -2.27 24.52
C THR A 228 10.59 -1.81 25.96
N ARG A 229 9.84 -2.36 26.94
CA ARG A 229 10.31 -2.35 28.32
C ARG A 229 11.63 -3.13 28.34
N PRO A 230 12.73 -2.54 28.80
CA PRO A 230 13.93 -3.30 29.06
C PRO A 230 13.61 -4.33 30.15
N TYR A 231 13.87 -5.60 29.88
CA TYR A 231 13.82 -6.68 30.87
C TYR A 231 14.97 -6.52 31.88
#